data_771d38650127a5f59e20f28111399054
#
_entry.id   771d38650127a5f59e20f28111399054
#
_cell.length_a   1.000
_cell.length_b   1.000
_cell.length_c   1.000
_cell.angle_alpha   90.00
_cell.angle_beta   90.00
_cell.angle_gamma   90.00
#
_symmetry.space_group_name_H-M   'P 1'
#
loop_
_entity.id
_entity.type
_entity.pdbx_description
1 polymer ?
#
loop_
_entity_poly.entity_id
_entity_poly.type
_entity_poly.pdbx_seq_one_letter_code
_entity_poly.pdbx_strand_id
1 'polypeptide(L)'
;MDPHPFLKNIAIVLNRPRYPENIGAAARAMCNMGLGRLIVVSPENFDTSRILTLATHAAADVANAIEVFDDLQTALGGFSYVAGTTARLGGRR
;
A
#
# COMPACT_ATOMS: atom_id res chain seq x y z
N MET A 1 -13.77 5.62 -14.93
CA MET A 1 -13.23 4.87 -16.07
C MET A 1 -11.85 4.34 -15.74
N ASP A 2 -11.62 3.11 -16.10
CA ASP A 2 -10.32 2.50 -15.87
C ASP A 2 -9.33 2.96 -16.89
N PRO A 3 -8.21 3.55 -16.48
CA PRO A 3 -7.21 3.98 -17.46
C PRO A 3 -6.59 2.79 -18.18
N HIS A 4 -6.36 1.67 -17.47
CA HIS A 4 -5.76 0.47 -18.06
C HIS A 4 -6.33 -0.76 -17.40
N PRO A 5 -6.79 -1.75 -18.19
CA PRO A 5 -7.36 -2.96 -17.59
C PRO A 5 -6.37 -3.72 -16.71
N PHE A 6 -5.10 -3.77 -17.07
CA PHE A 6 -4.14 -4.55 -16.27
C PHE A 6 -3.75 -3.88 -14.96
N LEU A 7 -4.06 -2.61 -14.76
CA LEU A 7 -3.80 -1.96 -13.47
C LEU A 7 -4.67 -2.56 -12.37
N LYS A 8 -5.79 -3.16 -12.70
CA LYS A 8 -6.62 -3.84 -11.72
C LYS A 8 -5.94 -5.06 -11.12
N ASN A 9 -4.95 -5.61 -11.81
CA ASN A 9 -4.27 -6.81 -11.36
C ASN A 9 -3.02 -6.50 -10.57
N ILE A 10 -2.72 -5.22 -10.36
CA ILE A 10 -1.54 -4.80 -9.62
C ILE A 10 -1.95 -4.38 -8.22
N ALA A 11 -1.26 -4.93 -7.23
CA ALA A 11 -1.42 -4.52 -5.85
C ALA A 11 -0.08 -4.00 -5.33
N ILE A 12 -0.14 -3.01 -4.47
CA ILE A 12 1.04 -2.52 -3.76
C ILE A 12 1.00 -3.14 -2.37
N VAL A 13 2.11 -3.68 -1.93
CA VAL A 13 2.22 -4.30 -0.62
C VAL A 13 3.27 -3.57 0.20
N LEU A 14 2.87 -3.06 1.35
CA LEU A 14 3.78 -2.44 2.30
C LEU A 14 4.03 -3.45 3.41
N ASN A 15 5.28 -3.89 3.52
CA ASN A 15 5.63 -4.90 4.50
C ASN A 15 6.19 -4.24 5.76
N ARG A 16 5.46 -4.38 6.85
CA ARG A 16 5.84 -3.89 8.17
C ARG A 16 6.12 -2.37 8.17
N PRO A 17 5.19 -1.58 7.64
CA PRO A 17 5.38 -0.12 7.68
C PRO A 17 5.36 0.35 9.12
N ARG A 18 6.28 1.28 9.44
CA ARG A 18 6.41 1.76 10.80
C ARG A 18 5.45 2.87 11.13
N TYR A 19 5.18 3.74 10.17
CA TYR A 19 4.40 4.94 10.41
C TYR A 19 3.13 4.96 9.59
N PRO A 20 1.97 5.30 10.19
CA PRO A 20 0.71 5.39 9.44
C PRO A 20 0.76 6.47 8.36
N GLU A 21 1.57 7.51 8.54
CA GLU A 21 1.73 8.54 7.52
C GLU A 21 2.25 7.97 6.20
N ASN A 22 3.14 6.98 6.26
CA ASN A 22 3.67 6.36 5.06
C ASN A 22 2.61 5.55 4.32
N ILE A 23 1.69 4.95 5.07
CA ILE A 23 0.58 4.21 4.47
C ILE A 23 -0.34 5.18 3.72
N GLY A 24 -0.66 6.31 4.35
CA GLY A 24 -1.49 7.33 3.72
C GLY A 24 -0.85 7.93 2.49
N ALA A 25 0.46 8.19 2.56
CA ALA A 25 1.20 8.71 1.40
C ALA A 25 1.21 7.72 0.26
N ALA A 26 1.33 6.43 0.55
CA ALA A 26 1.27 5.39 -0.47
C ALA A 26 -0.09 5.35 -1.14
N ALA A 27 -1.16 5.43 -0.36
CA ALA A 27 -2.52 5.45 -0.90
C ALA A 27 -2.71 6.63 -1.85
N ARG A 28 -2.19 7.79 -1.47
CA ARG A 28 -2.28 8.99 -2.29
C ARG A 28 -1.53 8.82 -3.61
N ALA A 29 -0.31 8.29 -3.54
CA ALA A 29 0.49 8.07 -4.74
C ALA A 29 -0.19 7.06 -5.67
N MET A 30 -0.75 6.00 -5.10
CA MET A 30 -1.46 4.99 -5.88
C MET A 30 -2.67 5.58 -6.59
N CYS A 31 -3.41 6.42 -5.91
CA CYS A 31 -4.57 7.06 -6.50
C CYS A 31 -4.16 7.86 -7.74
N ASN A 32 -3.05 8.58 -7.65
CA ASN A 32 -2.55 9.37 -8.79
C ASN A 32 -2.11 8.49 -9.95
N MET A 33 -1.74 7.24 -9.68
CA MET A 33 -1.28 6.30 -10.69
C MET A 33 -2.39 5.39 -11.20
N GLY A 34 -3.59 5.51 -10.68
CA GLY A 34 -4.70 4.66 -11.08
C GLY A 34 -4.69 3.28 -10.43
N LEU A 35 -3.91 3.10 -9.37
CA LEU A 35 -3.86 1.84 -8.63
C LEU A 35 -4.79 1.91 -7.43
N GLY A 36 -5.55 0.85 -7.19
CA GLY A 36 -6.54 0.86 -6.13
C GLY A 36 -6.37 -0.16 -5.03
N ARG A 37 -5.48 -1.14 -5.19
CA ARG A 37 -5.36 -2.20 -4.20
C ARG A 37 -4.09 -2.06 -3.39
N LEU A 38 -4.27 -1.76 -2.10
CA LEU A 38 -3.17 -1.59 -1.16
C LEU A 38 -3.27 -2.65 -0.07
N ILE A 39 -2.20 -3.41 0.10
CA ILE A 39 -2.08 -4.44 1.12
C ILE A 39 -1.02 -4.00 2.11
N VAL A 40 -1.32 -4.13 3.40
CA VAL A 40 -0.39 -3.77 4.47
C VAL A 40 -0.15 -5.00 5.32
N VAL A 41 1.11 -5.35 5.51
CA VAL A 41 1.49 -6.53 6.27
C VAL A 41 2.12 -6.12 7.60
N SER A 42 1.56 -6.61 8.68
CA SER A 42 2.08 -6.39 10.04
C SER A 42 2.50 -4.96 10.31
N PRO A 43 1.61 -3.98 10.15
CA PRO A 43 1.98 -2.59 10.45
C PRO A 43 2.25 -2.42 11.94
N GLU A 44 3.22 -1.56 12.28
CA GLU A 44 3.51 -1.29 13.68
C GLU A 44 2.43 -0.43 14.32
N ASN A 45 1.84 0.46 13.54
CA ASN A 45 0.81 1.35 14.04
C ASN A 45 -0.18 1.64 12.92
N PHE A 46 -1.35 1.01 12.99
CA PHE A 46 -2.36 1.20 11.96
C PHE A 46 -3.41 2.18 12.47
N ASP A 47 -3.05 3.46 12.44
CA ASP A 47 -3.93 4.54 12.89
C ASP A 47 -4.71 5.06 11.69
N THR A 48 -5.97 4.67 11.60
CA THR A 48 -6.82 5.01 10.46
C THR A 48 -6.95 6.52 10.26
N SER A 49 -7.08 7.27 11.34
CA SER A 49 -7.23 8.72 11.24
C SER A 49 -6.02 9.37 10.59
N ARG A 50 -4.82 8.94 10.99
CA ARG A 50 -3.59 9.50 10.44
C ARG A 50 -3.37 9.07 9.02
N ILE A 51 -3.73 7.84 8.69
CA ILE A 51 -3.65 7.34 7.32
C ILE A 51 -4.54 8.19 6.40
N LEU A 52 -5.77 8.41 6.82
CA LEU A 52 -6.72 9.18 6.03
C LEU A 52 -6.30 10.63 5.86
N THR A 53 -5.66 11.20 6.86
CA THR A 53 -5.18 12.58 6.79
C THR A 53 -4.21 12.77 5.62
N LEU A 54 -3.26 11.85 5.45
CA LEU A 54 -2.28 11.97 4.38
C LEU A 54 -2.76 11.40 3.05
N ALA A 55 -3.76 10.52 3.08
CA ALA A 55 -4.31 9.98 1.84
C ALA A 55 -5.08 11.04 1.06
N THR A 56 -5.57 12.06 1.74
CA THR A 56 -6.41 13.10 1.20
C THR A 56 -7.78 12.59 0.81
N HIS A 57 -8.67 13.49 0.47
CA HIS A 57 -10.04 13.13 0.11
C HIS A 57 -10.09 12.23 -1.12
N ALA A 58 -9.25 12.53 -2.10
CA ALA A 58 -9.26 11.81 -3.37
C ALA A 58 -8.82 10.36 -3.20
N ALA A 59 -7.93 10.07 -2.27
CA ALA A 59 -7.42 8.72 -2.07
C ALA A 59 -8.11 7.98 -0.91
N ALA A 60 -9.18 8.54 -0.38
CA ALA A 60 -9.88 7.94 0.74
C ALA A 60 -10.39 6.53 0.41
N ASP A 61 -10.84 6.32 -0.83
CA ASP A 61 -11.34 5.01 -1.24
C ASP A 61 -10.25 3.95 -1.17
N VAL A 62 -9.03 4.29 -1.60
CA VAL A 62 -7.90 3.37 -1.52
C VAL A 62 -7.59 3.07 -0.06
N ALA A 63 -7.56 4.11 0.78
CA ALA A 63 -7.24 3.96 2.20
C ALA A 63 -8.30 3.13 2.94
N ASN A 64 -9.57 3.31 2.60
CA ASN A 64 -10.64 2.58 3.25
C ASN A 64 -10.71 1.12 2.80
N ALA A 65 -10.12 0.78 1.67
CA ALA A 65 -10.12 -0.57 1.14
C ALA A 65 -8.83 -1.33 1.44
N ILE A 66 -7.95 -0.80 2.29
CA ILE A 66 -6.70 -1.46 2.64
C ILE A 66 -6.98 -2.83 3.24
N GLU A 67 -6.21 -3.83 2.76
CA GLU A 67 -6.26 -5.18 3.30
C GLU A 67 -5.06 -5.36 4.22
N VAL A 68 -5.29 -5.84 5.42
CA VAL A 68 -4.22 -6.01 6.42
C VAL A 68 -3.98 -7.50 6.64
N PHE A 69 -2.73 -7.91 6.57
CA PHE A 69 -2.32 -9.28 6.80
C PHE A 69 -1.27 -9.34 7.91
N ASP A 70 -1.18 -10.50 8.55
CA ASP A 70 -0.21 -10.69 9.63
C ASP A 70 1.16 -11.10 9.13
N ASP A 71 1.23 -11.72 7.94
CA ASP A 71 2.50 -12.14 7.39
C ASP A 71 2.54 -11.98 5.88
N LEU A 72 3.75 -11.76 5.39
CA LEU A 72 3.98 -11.45 3.98
C LEU A 72 3.63 -12.61 3.06
N GLN A 73 3.94 -13.83 3.48
CA GLN A 73 3.70 -15.00 2.66
C GLN A 73 2.22 -15.17 2.36
N THR A 74 1.38 -15.01 3.37
CA THR A 74 -0.07 -15.09 3.18
C THR A 74 -0.55 -13.97 2.26
N ALA A 75 -0.02 -12.78 2.45
CA ALA A 75 -0.43 -11.63 1.63
C ALA A 75 -0.09 -11.84 0.16
N LEU A 76 1.03 -12.50 -0.15
CA LEU A 76 1.49 -12.68 -1.52
C LEU A 76 0.96 -13.95 -2.17
N GLY A 77 0.26 -14.80 -1.44
CA GLY A 77 -0.13 -16.12 -1.92
C GLY A 77 -1.00 -16.16 -3.15
N GLY A 78 -1.71 -15.07 -3.45
CA GLY A 78 -2.57 -15.01 -4.61
C GLY A 78 -1.94 -14.41 -5.85
N PHE A 79 -0.64 -14.12 -5.82
CA PHE A 79 0.01 -13.40 -6.92
C PHE A 79 0.96 -14.29 -7.69
N SER A 80 0.93 -14.16 -9.02
CA SER A 80 1.83 -14.92 -9.91
C SER A 80 3.21 -14.28 -10.01
N TYR A 81 3.26 -12.97 -9.90
CA TYR A 81 4.50 -12.21 -10.02
C TYR A 81 4.65 -11.28 -8.83
N VAL A 82 5.84 -11.26 -8.25
CA VAL A 82 6.15 -10.37 -7.15
C VAL A 82 7.47 -9.68 -7.44
N ALA A 83 7.48 -8.35 -7.36
CA ALA A 83 8.70 -7.58 -7.49
C ALA A 83 8.85 -6.75 -6.21
N GLY A 84 10.01 -6.82 -5.60
CA GLY A 84 10.24 -6.14 -4.35
C GLY A 84 11.21 -5.00 -4.48
N THR A 85 10.96 -3.95 -3.70
CA THR A 85 11.91 -2.85 -3.56
C THR A 85 12.17 -2.63 -2.08
N THR A 86 13.21 -1.92 -1.76
CA THR A 86 13.49 -1.56 -0.38
C THR A 86 13.80 -0.08 -0.30
N ALA A 87 13.23 0.53 0.71
CA ALA A 87 13.53 1.92 1.02
C ALA A 87 14.79 2.04 1.85
N ARG A 88 15.31 0.91 2.30
CA ARG A 88 16.53 0.93 3.04
C ARG A 88 17.66 1.22 2.10
N LEU A 89 18.15 2.38 2.17
CA LEU A 89 19.26 2.76 1.37
C LEU A 89 20.47 2.29 2.07
N GLY A 90 21.23 1.66 1.33
CA GLY A 90 22.38 1.15 1.92
C GLY A 90 23.04 2.24 2.72
N GLY A 91 22.43 2.68 3.09
CA GLY A 91 22.94 3.55 3.76
C GLY A 91 24.05 3.11 4.35
N ARG A 92 23.63 2.67 4.25
CA ARG A 92 24.17 2.59 4.57
C ARG A 92 24.84 2.33 4.55
N ARG A 93 25.15 2.36 4.52
CA ARG A 93 25.66 1.85 4.35
C ARG A 93 26.46 2.05 4.59
#